data_e9e8cd88d3939b9b9b0dadd417c3926b
#
_entry.id   e9e8cd88d3939b9b9b0dadd417c3926b
#
_cell.length_a   1.000
_cell.length_b   1.000
_cell.length_c   1.000
_cell.angle_alpha   90.00
_cell.angle_beta   90.00
_cell.angle_gamma   90.00
#
_symmetry.space_group_name_H-M   'P 1'
#
loop_
_entity.id
_entity.type
_entity.pdbx_description
1 polymer ?
#
loop_
_entity_poly.entity_id
_entity_poly.type
_entity_poly.pdbx_seq_one_letter_code
_entity_poly.pdbx_strand_id
1 'polypeptide(L)'
;MNKQTATRNLDEIITKVEGARLRISEHHIVKIIGISKYSSKDDVETLYNAGQRAFGENKVQDLKEKMEALENLPIEWHFVGTLQKNKINNLIDLNPTLVQSLDSLDLAQELNKKLEAKNKKLNALLQINSAYEETKSGVIPE
;
A
#
# COMPACT_ATOMS: atom_id res chain seq x y z
N MET A 1 11.00 -11.56 13.17
CA MET A 1 10.14 -11.11 14.32
C MET A 1 9.41 -12.33 14.88
N ASN A 2 9.27 -12.49 16.23
CA ASN A 2 8.49 -13.59 16.74
C ASN A 2 6.99 -13.25 16.84
N LYS A 3 6.14 -14.29 16.83
CA LYS A 3 4.67 -14.16 16.81
C LYS A 3 4.11 -13.39 18.02
N GLN A 4 4.63 -13.62 19.22
CA GLN A 4 4.14 -12.92 20.43
C GLN A 4 4.39 -11.42 20.34
N THR A 5 5.58 -11.01 19.91
CA THR A 5 5.91 -9.60 19.71
C THR A 5 5.05 -8.97 18.62
N ALA A 6 4.84 -9.67 17.49
CA ALA A 6 3.98 -9.22 16.43
C ALA A 6 2.54 -8.99 16.90
N THR A 7 1.96 -9.96 17.59
CA THR A 7 0.60 -9.86 18.13
C THR A 7 0.47 -8.70 19.10
N ARG A 8 1.35 -8.60 20.09
CA ARG A 8 1.32 -7.52 21.08
C ARG A 8 1.41 -6.14 20.43
N ASN A 9 2.36 -5.95 19.51
CA ASN A 9 2.55 -4.66 18.85
C ASN A 9 1.35 -4.30 17.94
N LEU A 10 0.78 -5.27 17.25
CA LEU A 10 -0.41 -5.06 16.43
C LEU A 10 -1.62 -4.70 17.29
N ASP A 11 -1.86 -5.41 18.41
CA ASP A 11 -2.95 -5.13 19.33
C ASP A 11 -2.82 -3.72 19.95
N GLU A 12 -1.60 -3.30 20.30
CA GLU A 12 -1.34 -1.95 20.80
C GLU A 12 -1.70 -0.88 19.76
N ILE A 13 -1.30 -1.07 18.49
CA ILE A 13 -1.61 -0.15 17.40
C ILE A 13 -3.11 -0.10 17.15
N ILE A 14 -3.78 -1.26 17.06
CA ILE A 14 -5.22 -1.35 16.86
C ILE A 14 -5.96 -0.63 17.99
N THR A 15 -5.58 -0.86 19.22
CA THR A 15 -6.19 -0.22 20.41
C THR A 15 -6.08 1.31 20.33
N LYS A 16 -4.91 1.83 19.95
CA LYS A 16 -4.70 3.28 19.80
C LYS A 16 -5.55 3.87 18.66
N VAL A 17 -5.57 3.21 17.51
CA VAL A 17 -6.32 3.66 16.32
C VAL A 17 -7.83 3.61 16.61
N GLU A 18 -8.34 2.50 17.16
CA GLU A 18 -9.75 2.37 17.50
C GLU A 18 -10.18 3.36 18.58
N GLY A 19 -9.36 3.57 19.61
CA GLY A 19 -9.64 4.57 20.63
C GLY A 19 -9.70 6.00 20.06
N ALA A 20 -8.88 6.34 19.07
CA ALA A 20 -8.95 7.63 18.39
C ALA A 20 -10.18 7.71 17.47
N ARG A 21 -10.46 6.65 16.71
CA ARG A 21 -11.60 6.58 15.79
C ARG A 21 -12.92 6.76 16.53
N LEU A 22 -13.15 6.04 17.60
CA LEU A 22 -14.39 6.08 18.37
C LEU A 22 -14.69 7.46 18.96
N ARG A 23 -13.66 8.26 19.24
CA ARG A 23 -13.85 9.66 19.70
C ARG A 23 -14.39 10.59 18.62
N ILE A 24 -14.19 10.22 17.34
CA ILE A 24 -14.59 11.07 16.19
C ILE A 24 -15.86 10.54 15.54
N SER A 25 -15.95 9.23 15.30
CA SER A 25 -17.09 8.61 14.64
C SER A 25 -17.15 7.11 14.91
N GLU A 26 -18.32 6.62 15.30
CA GLU A 26 -18.57 5.19 15.48
C GLU A 26 -18.66 4.43 14.14
N HIS A 27 -18.96 5.14 13.04
CA HIS A 27 -19.25 4.54 11.74
C HIS A 27 -18.06 4.50 10.77
N HIS A 28 -16.99 5.26 11.03
CA HIS A 28 -15.81 5.23 10.20
C HIS A 28 -14.92 4.03 10.54
N ILE A 29 -14.48 3.32 9.51
CA ILE A 29 -13.48 2.26 9.64
C ILE A 29 -12.13 2.83 9.21
N VAL A 30 -11.12 2.67 10.06
CA VAL A 30 -9.74 3.02 9.74
C VAL A 30 -8.99 1.74 9.41
N LYS A 31 -8.54 1.63 8.16
CA LYS A 31 -7.72 0.50 7.71
C LYS A 31 -6.26 0.76 8.04
N ILE A 32 -5.62 -0.18 8.72
CA ILE A 32 -4.19 -0.16 9.01
C ILE A 32 -3.46 -0.89 7.89
N ILE A 33 -2.48 -0.23 7.26
CA ILE A 33 -1.60 -0.81 6.24
C ILE A 33 -0.22 -1.04 6.87
N GLY A 34 0.23 -2.27 6.94
CA GLY A 34 1.57 -2.62 7.40
C GLY A 34 2.60 -2.34 6.30
N ILE A 35 3.45 -1.34 6.47
CA ILE A 35 4.49 -1.03 5.48
C ILE A 35 5.66 -1.99 5.68
N SER A 36 5.89 -2.85 4.68
CA SER A 36 6.85 -3.96 4.75
C SER A 36 8.10 -3.80 3.87
N LYS A 37 8.34 -2.60 3.36
CA LYS A 37 9.44 -2.28 2.42
C LYS A 37 10.84 -2.63 2.90
N TYR A 38 11.17 -3.04 3.99
CA TYR A 38 12.48 -3.51 4.46
C TYR A 38 12.38 -4.80 5.28
N SER A 39 11.17 -5.38 5.31
CA SER A 39 10.89 -6.61 6.03
C SER A 39 11.01 -7.82 5.11
N SER A 40 11.38 -8.95 5.67
CA SER A 40 11.38 -10.22 4.95
C SER A 40 9.95 -10.73 4.70
N LYS A 41 9.80 -11.68 3.79
CA LYS A 41 8.54 -12.40 3.60
C LYS A 41 8.07 -13.11 4.88
N ASP A 42 9.02 -13.64 5.66
CA ASP A 42 8.73 -14.33 6.92
C ASP A 42 8.19 -13.38 7.99
N ASP A 43 8.65 -12.12 8.00
CA ASP A 43 8.09 -11.08 8.87
C ASP A 43 6.67 -10.70 8.46
N VAL A 44 6.41 -10.62 7.15
CA VAL A 44 5.06 -10.36 6.61
C VAL A 44 4.13 -11.51 6.99
N GLU A 45 4.53 -12.76 6.78
CA GLU A 45 3.76 -13.93 7.18
C GLU A 45 3.51 -13.98 8.70
N THR A 46 4.52 -13.65 9.52
CA THR A 46 4.38 -13.59 10.97
C THR A 46 3.34 -12.55 11.39
N LEU A 47 3.36 -11.37 10.78
CA LEU A 47 2.39 -10.31 11.06
C LEU A 47 1.00 -10.65 10.51
N TYR A 48 0.93 -11.31 9.35
CA TYR A 48 -0.33 -11.84 8.81
C TYR A 48 -0.96 -12.85 9.79
N ASN A 49 -0.18 -13.78 10.33
CA ASN A 49 -0.63 -14.76 11.32
C ASN A 49 -1.00 -14.12 12.68
N ALA A 50 -0.54 -12.90 12.95
CA ALA A 50 -0.98 -12.09 14.08
C ALA A 50 -2.29 -11.34 13.83
N GLY A 51 -2.77 -11.27 12.57
CA GLY A 51 -4.05 -10.65 12.22
C GLY A 51 -4.00 -9.53 11.19
N GLN A 52 -2.81 -9.04 10.81
CA GLN A 52 -2.69 -8.01 9.77
C GLN A 52 -3.06 -8.57 8.39
N ARG A 53 -3.81 -7.82 7.61
CA ARG A 53 -4.30 -8.27 6.29
C ARG A 53 -3.80 -7.44 5.12
N ALA A 54 -3.51 -6.15 5.33
CA ALA A 54 -3.09 -5.23 4.30
C ALA A 54 -1.63 -4.83 4.49
N PHE A 55 -0.84 -4.94 3.41
CA PHE A 55 0.58 -4.62 3.42
C PHE A 55 0.95 -3.68 2.28
N GLY A 56 1.97 -2.85 2.49
CA GLY A 56 2.42 -1.88 1.51
C GLY A 56 3.90 -2.01 1.16
N GLU A 57 4.19 -1.98 -0.14
CA GLU A 57 5.55 -2.00 -0.71
C GLU A 57 5.82 -0.75 -1.53
N ASN A 58 7.08 -0.32 -1.55
CA ASN A 58 7.50 0.87 -2.29
C ASN A 58 8.28 0.59 -3.57
N LYS A 59 8.59 -0.67 -3.86
CA LYS A 59 9.23 -1.09 -5.10
C LYS A 59 8.41 -2.19 -5.76
N VAL A 60 8.22 -2.07 -7.07
CA VAL A 60 7.44 -3.04 -7.85
C VAL A 60 8.08 -4.43 -7.80
N GLN A 61 9.41 -4.51 -7.78
CA GLN A 61 10.13 -5.77 -7.70
C GLN A 61 9.91 -6.46 -6.34
N ASP A 62 10.05 -5.72 -5.24
CA ASP A 62 9.86 -6.26 -3.88
C ASP A 62 8.40 -6.71 -3.68
N LEU A 63 7.44 -5.95 -4.24
CA LEU A 63 6.02 -6.32 -4.26
C LEU A 63 5.81 -7.64 -4.98
N LYS A 64 6.39 -7.81 -6.18
CA LYS A 64 6.30 -9.03 -6.97
C LYS A 64 6.83 -10.23 -6.19
N GLU A 65 8.06 -10.14 -5.68
CA GLU A 65 8.71 -11.23 -4.95
C GLU A 65 7.91 -11.69 -3.73
N LYS A 66 7.34 -10.74 -2.98
CA LYS A 66 6.51 -11.06 -1.81
C LYS A 66 5.16 -11.62 -2.19
N MET A 67 4.50 -11.10 -3.23
CA MET A 67 3.24 -11.65 -3.73
C MET A 67 3.41 -13.09 -4.20
N GLU A 68 4.48 -13.39 -4.93
CA GLU A 68 4.81 -14.75 -5.38
C GLU A 68 5.14 -15.68 -4.20
N ALA A 69 5.96 -15.22 -3.26
CA ALA A 69 6.36 -16.02 -2.10
C ALA A 69 5.23 -16.32 -1.10
N LEU A 70 4.20 -15.48 -1.07
CA LEU A 70 3.06 -15.54 -0.15
C LEU A 70 1.73 -15.73 -0.90
N GLU A 71 1.75 -16.31 -2.10
CA GLU A 71 0.58 -16.47 -2.97
C GLU A 71 -0.56 -17.27 -2.33
N ASN A 72 -0.24 -18.13 -1.37
CA ASN A 72 -1.20 -18.94 -0.62
C ASN A 72 -1.94 -18.13 0.49
N LEU A 73 -1.53 -16.90 0.76
CA LEU A 73 -2.15 -16.04 1.76
C LEU A 73 -2.98 -14.94 1.07
N PRO A 74 -4.26 -14.76 1.44
CA PRO A 74 -5.09 -13.70 0.87
C PRO A 74 -4.71 -12.33 1.46
N ILE A 75 -3.52 -11.84 1.10
CA ILE A 75 -3.00 -10.54 1.51
C ILE A 75 -3.54 -9.45 0.58
N GLU A 76 -3.97 -8.35 1.18
CA GLU A 76 -4.34 -7.13 0.48
C GLU A 76 -3.06 -6.29 0.26
N TRP A 77 -2.57 -6.28 -0.98
CA TRP A 77 -1.34 -5.58 -1.32
C TRP A 77 -1.57 -4.17 -1.80
N HIS A 78 -0.83 -3.21 -1.23
CA HIS A 78 -0.81 -1.81 -1.64
C HIS A 78 0.56 -1.42 -2.18
N PHE A 79 0.57 -0.61 -3.22
CA PHE A 79 1.80 0.03 -3.69
C PHE A 79 1.85 1.47 -3.16
N VAL A 80 2.90 1.81 -2.42
CA VAL A 80 3.05 3.10 -1.73
C VAL A 80 4.30 3.88 -2.15
N GLY A 81 5.05 3.36 -3.12
CA GLY A 81 6.26 4.00 -3.62
C GLY A 81 6.02 4.91 -4.82
N THR A 82 7.02 5.70 -5.17
CA THR A 82 7.02 6.47 -6.42
C THR A 82 7.03 5.50 -7.61
N LEU A 83 6.03 5.61 -8.48
CA LEU A 83 5.89 4.74 -9.64
C LEU A 83 6.64 5.31 -10.83
N GLN A 84 7.69 4.62 -11.27
CA GLN A 84 8.40 4.95 -12.49
C GLN A 84 7.61 4.45 -13.72
N LYS A 85 7.59 5.24 -14.80
CA LYS A 85 6.85 4.91 -16.02
C LYS A 85 7.23 3.56 -16.63
N ASN A 86 8.50 3.18 -16.58
CA ASN A 86 8.99 1.88 -17.07
C ASN A 86 8.55 0.68 -16.22
N LYS A 87 7.96 0.90 -15.05
CA LYS A 87 7.45 -0.14 -14.14
C LYS A 87 5.93 -0.27 -14.16
N ILE A 88 5.22 0.59 -14.88
CA ILE A 88 3.75 0.62 -14.92
C ILE A 88 3.18 -0.73 -15.37
N ASN A 89 3.69 -1.31 -16.45
CA ASN A 89 3.19 -2.59 -16.96
C ASN A 89 3.36 -3.70 -15.92
N ASN A 90 4.51 -3.76 -15.27
CA ASN A 90 4.77 -4.75 -14.23
C ASN A 90 3.80 -4.59 -13.05
N LEU A 91 3.54 -3.34 -12.62
CA LEU A 91 2.59 -3.07 -11.54
C LEU A 91 1.16 -3.47 -11.93
N ILE A 92 0.72 -3.16 -13.14
CA ILE A 92 -0.60 -3.54 -13.65
C ILE A 92 -0.75 -5.07 -13.67
N ASP A 93 0.28 -5.80 -14.06
CA ASP A 93 0.26 -7.25 -14.11
C ASP A 93 0.19 -7.89 -12.71
N LEU A 94 0.78 -7.27 -11.71
CA LEU A 94 0.66 -7.67 -10.30
C LEU A 94 -0.74 -7.40 -9.73
N ASN A 95 -1.46 -6.42 -10.27
CA ASN A 95 -2.81 -6.05 -9.88
C ASN A 95 -2.97 -5.82 -8.35
N PRO A 96 -2.21 -4.90 -7.75
CA PRO A 96 -2.37 -4.60 -6.34
C PRO A 96 -3.77 -4.04 -6.04
N THR A 97 -4.22 -4.19 -4.81
CA THR A 97 -5.54 -3.69 -4.36
C THR A 97 -5.66 -2.16 -4.51
N LEU A 98 -4.56 -1.42 -4.24
CA LEU A 98 -4.55 0.03 -4.29
C LEU A 98 -3.13 0.56 -4.57
N VAL A 99 -3.05 1.54 -5.45
CA VAL A 99 -1.86 2.39 -5.66
C VAL A 99 -2.09 3.71 -4.93
N GLN A 100 -1.27 4.03 -3.93
CA GLN A 100 -1.47 5.21 -3.07
C GLN A 100 -0.65 6.43 -3.50
N SER A 101 0.09 6.34 -4.60
CA SER A 101 1.12 7.30 -4.98
C SER A 101 0.93 7.86 -6.40
N LEU A 102 -0.31 8.07 -6.81
CA LEU A 102 -0.59 8.77 -8.08
C LEU A 102 -0.32 10.26 -7.87
N ASP A 103 0.83 10.74 -8.32
CA ASP A 103 1.40 12.03 -7.92
C ASP A 103 1.41 13.10 -9.00
N SER A 104 0.96 12.77 -10.23
CA SER A 104 0.95 13.70 -11.35
C SER A 104 -0.07 13.32 -12.42
N LEU A 105 -0.51 14.31 -13.19
CA LEU A 105 -1.37 14.10 -14.35
C LEU A 105 -0.69 13.24 -15.42
N ASP A 106 0.60 13.48 -15.67
CA ASP A 106 1.39 12.74 -16.64
C ASP A 106 1.46 11.23 -16.28
N LEU A 107 1.68 10.89 -15.00
CA LEU A 107 1.63 9.52 -14.53
C LEU A 107 0.22 8.91 -14.67
N ALA A 108 -0.83 9.68 -14.35
CA ALA A 108 -2.21 9.24 -14.48
C ALA A 108 -2.57 8.90 -15.93
N GLN A 109 -2.19 9.76 -16.88
CA GLN A 109 -2.44 9.54 -18.30
C GLN A 109 -1.71 8.30 -18.83
N GLU A 110 -0.43 8.14 -18.49
CA GLU A 110 0.35 6.98 -18.92
C GLU A 110 -0.18 5.67 -18.29
N LEU A 111 -0.55 5.70 -17.02
CA LEU A 111 -1.17 4.57 -16.33
C LEU A 111 -2.50 4.18 -16.98
N ASN A 112 -3.39 5.17 -17.24
CA ASN A 112 -4.68 4.94 -17.87
C ASN A 112 -4.54 4.32 -19.27
N LYS A 113 -3.66 4.87 -20.11
CA LYS A 113 -3.36 4.35 -21.44
C LYS A 113 -2.96 2.87 -21.41
N LYS A 114 -2.12 2.47 -20.45
CA LYS A 114 -1.66 1.09 -20.34
C LYS A 114 -2.73 0.16 -19.74
N LEU A 115 -3.56 0.66 -18.85
CA LEU A 115 -4.71 -0.07 -18.31
C LEU A 115 -5.74 -0.35 -19.42
N GLU A 116 -6.08 0.64 -20.25
CA GLU A 116 -6.96 0.48 -21.39
C GLU A 116 -6.44 -0.56 -22.38
N ALA A 117 -5.15 -0.48 -22.74
CA ALA A 117 -4.51 -1.44 -23.64
C ALA A 117 -4.55 -2.88 -23.13
N LYS A 118 -4.57 -3.08 -21.82
CA LYS A 118 -4.66 -4.40 -21.15
C LYS A 118 -6.09 -4.78 -20.75
N ASN A 119 -7.07 -3.93 -20.98
CA ASN A 119 -8.45 -4.08 -20.51
C ASN A 119 -8.52 -4.37 -19.01
N LYS A 120 -7.72 -3.64 -18.22
CA LYS A 120 -7.63 -3.76 -16.76
C LYS A 120 -8.06 -2.48 -16.07
N LYS A 121 -8.41 -2.60 -14.79
CA LYS A 121 -8.72 -1.48 -13.89
C LYS A 121 -7.83 -1.57 -12.66
N LEU A 122 -7.49 -0.41 -12.09
CA LEU A 122 -6.67 -0.30 -10.90
C LEU A 122 -7.20 0.86 -10.04
N ASN A 123 -7.34 0.62 -8.75
CA ASN A 123 -7.69 1.68 -7.81
C ASN A 123 -6.45 2.49 -7.45
N ALA A 124 -6.58 3.80 -7.40
CA ALA A 124 -5.49 4.70 -7.03
C ALA A 124 -5.97 5.84 -6.14
N LEU A 125 -5.08 6.30 -5.25
CA LEU A 125 -5.23 7.55 -4.50
C LEU A 125 -4.34 8.61 -5.10
N LEU A 126 -4.88 9.82 -5.24
CA LEU A 126 -4.11 10.99 -5.62
C LEU A 126 -3.24 11.43 -4.43
N GLN A 127 -1.93 11.46 -4.64
CA GLN A 127 -0.99 11.96 -3.67
C GLN A 127 -0.89 13.49 -3.76
N ILE A 128 -1.13 14.16 -2.65
CA ILE A 128 -1.10 15.63 -2.55
C ILE A 128 0.12 16.06 -1.73
N ASN A 129 0.91 17.00 -2.23
CA ASN A 129 1.99 17.65 -1.50
C ASN A 129 1.45 18.90 -0.79
N SER A 130 0.80 18.71 0.36
CA SER A 130 0.14 19.77 1.11
C SER A 130 1.10 20.73 1.83
N ALA A 131 2.35 20.31 2.04
CA ALA A 131 3.37 21.10 2.73
C ALA A 131 4.29 21.88 1.76
N TYR A 132 4.08 21.71 0.45
CA TYR A 132 4.93 22.33 -0.59
C TYR A 132 6.42 22.00 -0.46
N GLU A 133 6.74 20.79 0.01
CA GLU A 133 8.12 20.33 0.15
C GLU A 133 8.71 20.00 -1.24
N GLU A 134 9.78 20.67 -1.63
CA GLU A 134 10.44 20.47 -2.94
C GLU A 134 10.97 19.03 -3.13
N THR A 135 11.32 18.35 -2.05
CA THR A 135 11.86 16.97 -2.07
C THR A 135 10.79 15.88 -2.10
N LYS A 136 9.51 16.24 -2.04
CA LYS A 136 8.39 15.31 -2.00
C LYS A 136 7.59 15.33 -3.29
N SER A 137 7.12 14.15 -3.68
CA SER A 137 6.17 13.99 -4.78
C SER A 137 4.75 14.36 -4.35
N GLY A 138 3.89 14.61 -5.32
CA GLY A 138 2.48 14.89 -5.12
C GLY A 138 2.04 16.14 -5.88
N VAL A 139 0.77 16.20 -6.23
CA VAL A 139 0.17 17.39 -6.81
C VAL A 139 0.09 18.50 -5.75
N ILE A 140 0.30 19.73 -6.18
CA ILE A 140 0.20 20.91 -5.30
C ILE A 140 -1.26 21.36 -5.34
N PRO A 141 -1.91 21.56 -4.17
CA PRO A 141 -3.25 22.14 -4.13
C PRO A 141 -3.21 23.60 -4.63
N GLU A 142 -4.20 24.00 -5.42
CA GLU A 142 -4.41 25.39 -5.84
C GLU A 142 -4.97 26.24 -4.69
#